data_7cc55cffcf8760b319c9cc12b4a74ac0
#
_entry.id   7cc55cffcf8760b319c9cc12b4a74ac0
#
_cell.length_a   1.000
_cell.length_b   1.000
_cell.length_c   1.000
_cell.angle_alpha   90.00
_cell.angle_beta   90.00
_cell.angle_gamma   90.00
#
_symmetry.space_group_name_H-M   'P 1'
#
loop_
_entity.id
_entity.type
_entity.pdbx_description
1 polymer ?
#
loop_
_entity_poly.entity_id
_entity_poly.type
_entity_poly.pdbx_seq_one_letter_code
_entity_poly.pdbx_strand_id
1 'polypeptide(L)'
;KYLYAVGGNPEAAAVSGISVFAITLCAFVMAGVLYGFGSWLECIRMVGSGSAAYGQGWDMDAIAACVVGGVSFTGGIGKISGVVTGVFIFTALTYSLTILGIDTNLQFVFSGIIILVAVTLDCLKYVQKK
;
A
#
# COMPACT_ATOMS: atom_id res chain seq x y z
N LYS A 1 -1.59 -18.17 -2.03
CA LYS A 1 -0.35 -18.72 -2.61
C LYS A 1 -0.13 -18.22 -4.03
N TYR A 2 -1.13 -18.31 -4.91
CA TYR A 2 -1.04 -17.89 -6.32
C TYR A 2 -0.68 -16.40 -6.51
N LEU A 3 -1.22 -15.50 -5.68
CA LEU A 3 -0.87 -14.08 -5.70
C LEU A 3 0.62 -13.84 -5.45
N TYR A 4 1.21 -14.58 -4.51
CA TYR A 4 2.64 -14.50 -4.23
C TYR A 4 3.48 -15.06 -5.38
N ALA A 5 3.04 -16.14 -6.02
CA ALA A 5 3.72 -16.73 -7.16
C ALA A 5 3.74 -15.77 -8.36
N VAL A 6 2.58 -15.20 -8.69
CA VAL A 6 2.44 -14.22 -9.80
C VAL A 6 3.20 -12.92 -9.47
N GLY A 7 3.15 -12.45 -8.23
CA GLY A 7 3.88 -11.26 -7.80
C GLY A 7 5.41 -11.43 -7.80
N GLY A 8 5.90 -12.66 -7.54
CA GLY A 8 7.34 -12.93 -7.52
C GLY A 8 7.95 -13.14 -8.91
N ASN A 9 7.30 -13.91 -9.75
CA ASN A 9 7.70 -14.13 -11.15
C ASN A 9 6.49 -14.56 -11.99
N PRO A 10 5.90 -13.64 -12.76
CA PRO A 10 4.74 -13.93 -13.59
C PRO A 10 5.01 -14.99 -14.69
N GLU A 11 6.22 -14.99 -15.26
CA GLU A 11 6.61 -15.94 -16.32
C GLU A 11 6.72 -17.36 -15.77
N ALA A 12 7.39 -17.52 -14.63
CA ALA A 12 7.49 -18.81 -13.96
C ALA A 12 6.11 -19.33 -13.50
N ALA A 13 5.23 -18.45 -13.03
CA ALA A 13 3.86 -18.78 -12.68
C ALA A 13 3.06 -19.27 -13.90
N ALA A 14 3.20 -18.60 -15.04
CA ALA A 14 2.54 -18.99 -16.28
C ALA A 14 2.99 -20.38 -16.78
N VAL A 15 4.30 -20.64 -16.76
CA VAL A 15 4.86 -21.97 -17.12
C VAL A 15 4.37 -23.07 -16.17
N SER A 16 4.10 -22.73 -14.90
CA SER A 16 3.55 -23.63 -13.90
C SER A 16 2.03 -23.86 -14.05
N GLY A 17 1.41 -23.37 -15.13
CA GLY A 17 -0.02 -23.54 -15.41
C GLY A 17 -0.94 -22.56 -14.66
N ILE A 18 -0.39 -21.52 -14.01
CA ILE A 18 -1.17 -20.51 -13.29
C ILE A 18 -1.57 -19.42 -14.29
N SER A 19 -2.88 -19.19 -14.43
CA SER A 19 -3.40 -18.09 -15.24
C SER A 19 -3.11 -16.73 -14.57
N VAL A 20 -2.04 -16.06 -15.01
CA VAL A 20 -1.64 -14.74 -14.51
C VAL A 20 -2.76 -13.72 -14.64
N PHE A 21 -3.45 -13.72 -15.80
CA PHE A 21 -4.57 -12.82 -16.04
C PHE A 21 -5.71 -13.01 -15.02
N ALA A 22 -6.13 -14.26 -14.79
CA ALA A 22 -7.23 -14.53 -13.85
C ALA A 22 -6.89 -14.15 -12.41
N ILE A 23 -5.63 -14.40 -11.96
CA ILE A 23 -5.17 -14.06 -10.62
C ILE A 23 -5.08 -12.53 -10.45
N THR A 24 -4.55 -11.84 -11.45
CA THR A 24 -4.46 -10.37 -11.43
C THR A 24 -5.85 -9.74 -11.45
N LEU A 25 -6.76 -10.22 -12.29
CA LEU A 25 -8.14 -9.74 -12.33
C LEU A 25 -8.83 -9.95 -10.99
N CYS A 26 -8.69 -11.12 -10.38
CA CYS A 26 -9.25 -11.40 -9.06
C CYS A 26 -8.71 -10.45 -7.98
N ALA A 27 -7.40 -10.14 -8.01
CA ALA A 27 -6.80 -9.20 -7.08
C ALA A 27 -7.39 -7.79 -7.22
N PHE A 28 -7.54 -7.30 -8.46
CA PHE A 28 -8.15 -5.98 -8.72
C PHE A 28 -9.64 -5.93 -8.34
N VAL A 29 -10.40 -6.99 -8.61
CA VAL A 29 -11.81 -7.08 -8.21
C VAL A 29 -11.93 -7.04 -6.68
N MET A 30 -11.12 -7.81 -5.96
CA MET A 30 -11.11 -7.78 -4.49
C MET A 30 -10.72 -6.39 -3.96
N ALA A 31 -9.71 -5.77 -4.53
CA ALA A 31 -9.30 -4.41 -4.16
C ALA A 31 -10.44 -3.41 -4.39
N GLY A 32 -11.13 -3.48 -5.54
CA GLY A 32 -12.27 -2.62 -5.85
C GLY A 32 -13.41 -2.75 -4.86
N VAL A 33 -13.75 -3.99 -4.45
CA VAL A 33 -14.77 -4.23 -3.41
C VAL A 33 -14.36 -3.61 -2.07
N LEU A 34 -13.10 -3.78 -1.66
CA LEU A 34 -12.60 -3.21 -0.41
C LEU A 34 -12.56 -1.68 -0.46
N TYR A 35 -12.20 -1.08 -1.59
CA TYR A 35 -12.24 0.38 -1.77
C TYR A 35 -13.66 0.92 -1.73
N GLY A 36 -14.62 0.23 -2.37
CA GLY A 36 -16.03 0.59 -2.30
C GLY A 36 -16.57 0.56 -0.86
N PHE A 37 -16.22 -0.48 -0.11
CA PHE A 37 -16.59 -0.60 1.29
C PHE A 37 -15.93 0.49 2.15
N GLY A 38 -14.65 0.76 1.95
CA GLY A 38 -13.92 1.82 2.65
C GLY A 38 -14.51 3.21 2.35
N SER A 39 -14.82 3.49 1.08
CA SER A 39 -15.47 4.73 0.67
C SER A 39 -16.86 4.90 1.30
N TRP A 40 -17.64 3.83 1.40
CA TRP A 40 -18.95 3.87 2.06
C TRP A 40 -18.83 4.20 3.55
N LEU A 41 -17.89 3.58 4.27
CA LEU A 41 -17.63 3.90 5.68
C LEU A 41 -17.20 5.36 5.86
N GLU A 42 -16.37 5.86 4.96
CA GLU A 42 -15.88 7.24 5.03
C GLU A 42 -16.98 8.26 4.74
N CYS A 43 -17.89 7.96 3.81
CA CYS A 43 -19.08 8.78 3.58
C CYS A 43 -19.97 8.90 4.82
N ILE A 44 -20.13 7.81 5.59
CA ILE A 44 -20.89 7.84 6.85
C ILE A 44 -20.19 8.73 7.88
N ARG A 45 -18.87 8.62 7.99
CA ARG A 45 -18.06 9.42 8.92
C ARG A 45 -18.16 10.92 8.65
N MET A 46 -18.23 11.31 7.39
CA MET A 46 -18.29 12.71 6.97
C MET A 46 -19.70 13.34 7.00
N VAL A 47 -20.71 12.59 7.46
CA VAL A 47 -22.11 13.08 7.59
C VAL A 47 -22.62 13.78 6.33
N GLY A 48 -22.29 13.25 5.14
CA GLY A 48 -22.77 13.74 3.85
C GLY A 48 -22.04 14.97 3.30
N SER A 49 -21.01 15.50 3.96
CA SER A 49 -20.19 16.60 3.43
C SER A 49 -18.92 16.04 2.78
N GLY A 50 -19.00 15.66 1.52
CA GLY A 50 -17.84 15.23 0.72
C GLY A 50 -17.31 16.39 -0.14
N SER A 51 -16.01 16.62 -0.11
CA SER A 51 -15.30 17.43 -1.09
C SER A 51 -14.73 16.55 -2.19
N ALA A 52 -14.71 16.99 -3.44
CA ALA A 52 -14.07 16.26 -4.55
C ALA A 52 -12.55 16.09 -4.35
N ALA A 53 -11.93 16.91 -3.51
CA ALA A 53 -10.51 16.82 -3.15
C ALA A 53 -10.24 15.87 -1.97
N TYR A 54 -11.29 15.28 -1.38
CA TYR A 54 -11.15 14.38 -0.25
C TYR A 54 -10.52 13.05 -0.69
N GLY A 55 -9.53 12.59 0.06
CA GLY A 55 -8.80 11.37 -0.28
C GLY A 55 -7.60 11.57 -1.22
N GLN A 56 -7.31 12.81 -1.63
CA GLN A 56 -6.12 13.10 -2.43
C GLN A 56 -4.84 12.74 -1.64
N GLY A 57 -3.98 11.92 -2.24
CA GLY A 57 -2.74 11.46 -1.63
C GLY A 57 -2.87 10.21 -0.74
N TRP A 58 -4.06 9.70 -0.48
CA TRP A 58 -4.26 8.48 0.32
C TRP A 58 -3.66 7.23 -0.32
N ASP A 59 -3.54 7.22 -1.63
CA ASP A 59 -2.85 6.19 -2.40
C ASP A 59 -1.37 6.10 -2.02
N MET A 60 -0.69 7.25 -1.95
CA MET A 60 0.72 7.32 -1.53
C MET A 60 0.89 6.90 -0.07
N ASP A 61 0.02 7.35 0.81
CA ASP A 61 0.03 6.98 2.22
C ASP A 61 -0.21 5.48 2.42
N ALA A 62 -1.12 4.87 1.66
CA ALA A 62 -1.36 3.43 1.69
C ALA A 62 -0.13 2.63 1.22
N ILE A 63 0.54 3.09 0.15
CA ILE A 63 1.78 2.47 -0.33
C ILE A 63 2.87 2.59 0.73
N ALA A 64 3.07 3.79 1.31
CA ALA A 64 4.04 4.02 2.37
C ALA A 64 3.80 3.09 3.57
N ALA A 65 2.56 2.98 4.03
CA ALA A 65 2.18 2.11 5.13
C ALA A 65 2.46 0.63 4.82
N CYS A 66 2.17 0.15 3.60
CA CYS A 66 2.45 -1.21 3.17
C CYS A 66 3.96 -1.51 3.15
N VAL A 67 4.77 -0.58 2.64
CA VAL A 67 6.22 -0.74 2.54
C VAL A 67 6.87 -0.70 3.92
N VAL A 68 6.45 0.21 4.81
CA VAL A 68 6.85 0.24 6.23
C VAL A 68 6.47 -1.07 6.92
N GLY A 69 5.32 -1.66 6.55
CA GLY A 69 4.88 -2.98 7.01
C GLY A 69 5.68 -4.16 6.45
N GLY A 70 6.68 -3.92 5.60
CA GLY A 70 7.57 -4.96 5.05
C GLY A 70 7.01 -5.70 3.84
N VAL A 71 6.09 -5.08 3.10
CA VAL A 71 5.67 -5.56 1.79
C VAL A 71 6.70 -5.13 0.76
N SER A 72 7.22 -6.09 -0.02
CA SER A 72 8.19 -5.79 -1.07
C SER A 72 7.54 -5.03 -2.23
N PHE A 73 8.18 -3.97 -2.66
CA PHE A 73 7.75 -3.19 -3.82
C PHE A 73 7.94 -3.97 -5.14
N THR A 74 8.91 -4.89 -5.17
CA THR A 74 9.16 -5.76 -6.32
C THR A 74 8.17 -6.92 -6.44
N GLY A 75 7.34 -7.15 -5.41
CA GLY A 75 6.31 -8.18 -5.39
C GLY A 75 6.75 -9.51 -4.76
N GLY A 76 5.82 -10.44 -4.64
CA GLY A 76 6.05 -11.80 -4.16
C GLY A 76 6.33 -11.97 -2.67
N ILE A 77 6.61 -10.90 -1.93
CA ILE A 77 6.94 -10.94 -0.50
C ILE A 77 6.09 -9.94 0.27
N GLY A 78 5.48 -10.40 1.34
CA GLY A 78 4.69 -9.58 2.27
C GLY A 78 3.92 -10.42 3.26
N LYS A 79 3.58 -9.83 4.40
CA LYS A 79 2.74 -10.48 5.42
C LYS A 79 1.60 -9.53 5.80
N ILE A 80 0.38 -10.06 5.90
CA ILE A 80 -0.80 -9.26 6.29
C ILE A 80 -0.60 -8.63 7.68
N SER A 81 -0.02 -9.36 8.64
CA SER A 81 0.30 -8.81 9.95
C SER A 81 1.28 -7.63 9.89
N GLY A 82 2.25 -7.69 8.97
CA GLY A 82 3.16 -6.57 8.71
C GLY A 82 2.43 -5.35 8.16
N VAL A 83 1.52 -5.53 7.19
CA VAL A 83 0.70 -4.44 6.66
C VAL A 83 -0.12 -3.77 7.76
N VAL A 84 -0.79 -4.55 8.61
CA VAL A 84 -1.58 -4.01 9.73
C VAL A 84 -0.70 -3.18 10.66
N THR A 85 0.47 -3.69 11.04
CA THR A 85 1.43 -2.95 11.89
C THR A 85 1.93 -1.69 11.20
N GLY A 86 2.24 -1.77 9.90
CA GLY A 86 2.69 -0.63 9.11
C GLY A 86 1.64 0.47 9.02
N VAL A 87 0.37 0.11 8.81
CA VAL A 87 -0.74 1.06 8.81
C VAL A 87 -0.87 1.76 10.17
N PHE A 88 -0.80 1.03 11.29
CA PHE A 88 -0.84 1.65 12.62
C PHE A 88 0.30 2.62 12.85
N ILE A 89 1.53 2.23 12.53
CA ILE A 89 2.72 3.08 12.69
C ILE A 89 2.59 4.34 11.82
N PHE A 90 2.24 4.17 10.55
CA PHE A 90 2.15 5.28 9.61
C PHE A 90 1.03 6.25 9.98
N THR A 91 -0.15 5.74 10.35
CA THR A 91 -1.28 6.55 10.80
C THR A 91 -0.95 7.32 12.08
N ALA A 92 -0.29 6.67 13.05
CA ALA A 92 0.15 7.35 14.28
C ALA A 92 1.14 8.48 13.98
N LEU A 93 2.06 8.27 13.03
CA LEU A 93 3.04 9.27 12.60
C LEU A 93 2.34 10.47 11.94
N THR A 94 1.50 10.24 10.94
CA THR A 94 0.78 11.32 10.23
C THR A 94 -0.15 12.08 11.17
N TYR A 95 -0.83 11.39 12.08
CA TYR A 95 -1.67 12.02 13.09
C TYR A 95 -0.87 12.89 14.07
N SER A 96 0.31 12.42 14.48
CA SER A 96 1.22 13.20 15.32
C SER A 96 1.71 14.48 14.64
N LEU A 97 2.04 14.40 13.34
CA LEU A 97 2.43 15.57 12.55
C LEU A 97 1.28 16.59 12.42
N THR A 98 0.04 16.10 12.29
CA THR A 98 -1.14 16.95 12.25
C THR A 98 -1.38 17.67 13.58
N ILE A 99 -1.20 16.99 14.72
CA ILE A 99 -1.31 17.62 16.07
C ILE A 99 -0.25 18.69 16.28
N LEU A 100 0.94 18.49 15.74
CA LEU A 100 2.03 19.48 15.78
C LEU A 100 1.77 20.71 14.89
N GLY A 101 0.68 20.72 14.15
CA GLY A 101 0.30 21.82 13.25
C GLY A 101 1.12 21.88 11.97
N ILE A 102 1.76 20.79 11.58
CA ILE A 102 2.55 20.72 10.34
C ILE A 102 1.60 20.70 9.13
N ASP A 103 1.88 21.56 8.16
CA ASP A 103 1.11 21.69 6.92
C ASP A 103 1.03 20.36 6.17
N THR A 104 -0.15 20.08 5.59
CA THR A 104 -0.42 18.84 4.83
C THR A 104 0.57 18.65 3.67
N ASN A 105 1.02 19.73 3.03
CA ASN A 105 2.01 19.65 1.96
C ASN A 105 3.36 19.12 2.46
N LEU A 106 3.77 19.50 3.68
CA LEU A 106 4.97 18.95 4.31
C LEU A 106 4.78 17.47 4.68
N GLN A 107 3.58 17.06 5.08
CA GLN A 107 3.30 15.65 5.35
C GLN A 107 3.49 14.79 4.10
N PHE A 108 3.11 15.25 2.92
CA PHE A 108 3.40 14.56 1.65
C PHE A 108 4.90 14.42 1.37
N VAL A 109 5.69 15.42 1.72
CA VAL A 109 7.16 15.34 1.60
C VAL A 109 7.71 14.26 2.53
N PHE A 110 7.25 14.19 3.77
CA PHE A 110 7.65 13.13 4.70
C PHE A 110 7.25 11.74 4.20
N SER A 111 6.02 11.56 3.72
CA SER A 111 5.54 10.31 3.11
C SER A 111 6.44 9.91 1.93
N GLY A 112 6.77 10.85 1.05
CA GLY A 112 7.67 10.62 -0.08
C GLY A 112 9.08 10.18 0.35
N ILE A 113 9.66 10.80 1.36
CA ILE A 113 10.98 10.43 1.89
C ILE A 113 10.94 9.01 2.48
N ILE A 114 9.90 8.68 3.25
CA ILE A 114 9.73 7.34 3.84
C ILE A 114 9.65 6.27 2.74
N ILE A 115 8.86 6.51 1.69
CA ILE A 115 8.74 5.59 0.55
C ILE A 115 10.12 5.41 -0.11
N LEU A 116 10.82 6.50 -0.36
CA LEU A 116 12.12 6.50 -1.04
C LEU A 116 13.16 5.68 -0.26
N VAL A 117 13.27 5.90 1.04
CA VAL A 117 14.16 5.15 1.93
C VAL A 117 13.78 3.68 1.97
N ALA A 118 12.48 3.37 2.13
CA ALA A 118 12.00 2.01 2.23
C ALA A 118 12.19 1.22 0.94
N VAL A 119 11.90 1.81 -0.23
CA VAL A 119 12.14 1.19 -1.54
C VAL A 119 13.64 0.98 -1.80
N THR A 120 14.48 1.95 -1.42
CA THR A 120 15.95 1.80 -1.57
C THR A 120 16.47 0.62 -0.74
N LEU A 121 16.02 0.49 0.50
CA LEU A 121 16.39 -0.65 1.36
C LEU A 121 15.88 -2.00 0.81
N ASP A 122 14.68 -2.04 0.23
CA ASP A 122 14.13 -3.25 -0.37
C ASP A 122 14.93 -3.66 -1.62
N CYS A 123 15.23 -2.70 -2.49
CA CYS A 123 16.08 -2.93 -3.67
C CYS A 123 17.48 -3.40 -3.30
N LEU A 124 18.12 -2.81 -2.28
CA LEU A 124 19.45 -3.24 -1.81
C LEU A 124 19.43 -4.69 -1.31
N LYS A 125 18.41 -5.09 -0.56
CA LYS A 125 18.25 -6.50 -0.11
C LYS A 125 18.09 -7.46 -1.28
N TYR A 126 17.44 -7.03 -2.35
CA TYR A 126 17.25 -7.85 -3.54
C TYR A 126 18.54 -8.04 -4.33
N VAL A 127 19.35 -6.98 -4.44
CA VAL A 127 20.66 -7.01 -5.14
C VAL A 127 21.67 -7.89 -4.38
N GLN A 128 21.70 -7.85 -3.05
CA GLN A 128 22.61 -8.67 -2.25
C GLN A 128 22.27 -10.18 -2.27
N LYS A 129 21.07 -10.56 -2.68
CA LYS A 129 20.60 -11.95 -2.70
C LYS A 129 20.82 -12.64 -4.06
N LYS A 130 21.40 -11.94 -5.01
CA LYS A 130 21.75 -12.42 -6.36
C LYS A 130 23.24 -12.66 -6.46
#